data_3625f54fe82c70f788bc5e059456c192
#
_entry.id   3625f54fe82c70f788bc5e059456c192
#
_cell.length_a   1.000
_cell.length_b   1.000
_cell.length_c   1.000
_cell.angle_alpha   90.00
_cell.angle_beta   90.00
_cell.angle_gamma   90.00
#
_symmetry.space_group_name_H-M   'P 1'
#
loop_
_entity.id
_entity.type
_entity.pdbx_description
1 polymer ?
#
loop_
_entity_poly.entity_id
_entity_poly.type
_entity_poly.pdbx_seq_one_letter_code
_entity_poly.pdbx_strand_id
1 'polypeptide(L)'
;MAIEGLMNEGFVTSSLDKVINWARTGSLWPMTFGLACCAVEMMEAGSSRYDLDRFGIVFRPTPRQSDLMIVAGTLTNKMAPALRKVYDQMPEPRYVISMGSCANGGGYYHYSYAVVRGCDRIVPVDVYVPGCPPTAEALLYGILQLQDKIRRTNTIARS
;
A
#
# COMPACT_ATOMS: atom_id res chain seq x y z
N MET A 1 -24.46 34.26 14.69
CA MET A 1 -24.21 33.43 15.87
C MET A 1 -24.50 31.93 15.71
N ALA A 2 -25.45 31.48 14.91
CA ALA A 2 -25.68 30.02 14.74
C ALA A 2 -24.71 29.33 13.76
N ILE A 3 -24.09 30.06 12.85
CA ILE A 3 -23.17 29.52 11.83
C ILE A 3 -21.75 29.38 12.38
N GLU A 4 -21.34 30.24 13.30
CA GLU A 4 -20.02 30.16 13.95
C GLU A 4 -19.87 28.91 14.86
N GLY A 5 -20.98 28.46 15.49
CA GLY A 5 -20.99 27.23 16.28
C GLY A 5 -20.96 25.95 15.48
N LEU A 6 -21.41 25.98 14.22
CA LEU A 6 -21.32 24.85 13.27
C LEU A 6 -19.96 24.76 12.58
N MET A 7 -19.21 25.85 12.58
CA MET A 7 -17.81 25.91 12.09
C MET A 7 -16.82 25.43 13.14
N ASN A 8 -17.29 25.00 14.31
CA ASN A 8 -16.45 24.39 15.31
C ASN A 8 -15.94 23.06 14.76
N GLU A 9 -14.83 23.18 14.15
CA GLU A 9 -13.80 22.27 13.59
C GLU A 9 -14.17 20.79 13.33
N GLY A 10 -15.06 20.16 14.12
CA GLY A 10 -15.40 18.76 14.04
C GLY A 10 -16.30 18.37 12.85
N PHE A 11 -17.34 19.15 12.51
CA PHE A 11 -18.31 18.76 11.48
C PHE A 11 -17.79 19.05 10.07
N VAL A 12 -17.22 20.21 9.84
CA VAL A 12 -16.67 20.59 8.51
C VAL A 12 -15.43 19.77 8.19
N THR A 13 -14.52 19.58 9.15
CA THR A 13 -13.33 18.73 8.97
C THR A 13 -13.72 17.27 8.75
N SER A 14 -14.69 16.72 9.47
CA SER A 14 -15.15 15.34 9.26
C SER A 14 -15.81 15.13 7.90
N SER A 15 -16.51 16.14 7.38
CA SER A 15 -17.14 16.07 6.05
C SER A 15 -16.09 16.18 4.95
N LEU A 16 -15.11 17.06 5.08
CA LEU A 16 -13.98 17.20 4.15
C LEU A 16 -13.11 15.92 4.14
N ASP A 17 -12.81 15.34 5.30
CA ASP A 17 -12.10 14.06 5.40
C ASP A 17 -12.80 12.95 4.64
N LYS A 18 -14.12 12.84 4.74
CA LYS A 18 -14.91 11.84 3.99
C LYS A 18 -14.78 12.02 2.47
N VAL A 19 -14.85 13.25 1.98
CA VAL A 19 -14.70 13.55 0.55
C VAL A 19 -13.28 13.25 0.07
N ILE A 20 -12.28 13.68 0.82
CA ILE A 20 -10.86 13.44 0.49
C ILE A 20 -10.57 11.93 0.50
N ASN A 21 -11.02 11.21 1.52
CA ASN A 21 -10.80 9.77 1.63
C ASN A 21 -11.56 8.98 0.54
N TRP A 22 -12.76 9.43 0.16
CA TRP A 22 -13.48 8.87 -0.98
C TRP A 22 -12.69 9.05 -2.28
N ALA A 23 -12.18 10.24 -2.55
CA ALA A 23 -11.35 10.51 -3.73
C ALA A 23 -10.07 9.65 -3.74
N ARG A 24 -9.38 9.54 -2.60
CA ARG A 24 -8.15 8.72 -2.47
C ARG A 24 -8.41 7.24 -2.68
N THR A 25 -9.50 6.70 -2.14
CA THR A 25 -9.85 5.28 -2.31
C THR A 25 -10.29 4.95 -3.73
N GLY A 26 -10.88 5.91 -4.45
CA GLY A 26 -11.28 5.75 -5.85
C GLY A 26 -10.14 5.89 -6.87
N SER A 27 -8.95 6.36 -6.44
CA SER A 27 -7.77 6.56 -7.29
C SER A 27 -6.51 6.22 -6.50
N LEU A 28 -6.23 4.92 -6.38
CA LEU A 28 -5.06 4.41 -5.67
C LEU A 28 -4.06 3.87 -6.68
N TRP A 29 -2.90 4.51 -6.81
CA TRP A 29 -1.90 4.19 -7.82
C TRP A 29 -0.71 3.45 -7.23
N PRO A 30 -0.67 2.12 -7.35
CA PRO A 30 0.41 1.32 -6.80
C PRO A 30 1.72 1.47 -7.59
N MET A 31 2.81 1.64 -6.88
CA MET A 31 4.12 1.35 -7.38
C MET A 31 4.42 -0.14 -7.19
N THR A 32 4.81 -0.81 -8.27
CA THR A 32 5.12 -2.23 -8.26
C THR A 32 6.58 -2.45 -7.88
N PHE A 33 6.81 -2.87 -6.64
CA PHE A 33 8.15 -3.28 -6.20
C PHE A 33 8.25 -4.81 -6.23
N GLY A 34 8.33 -5.34 -7.46
CA GLY A 34 8.40 -6.77 -7.72
C GLY A 34 9.81 -7.32 -7.55
N LEU A 35 10.01 -8.22 -6.59
CA LEU A 35 11.31 -8.77 -6.24
C LEU A 35 11.45 -10.27 -6.55
N ALA A 36 10.34 -11.01 -6.57
CA ALA A 36 10.34 -12.46 -6.77
C ALA A 36 8.98 -12.96 -7.31
N CYS A 37 8.64 -14.22 -7.04
CA CYS A 37 7.43 -14.88 -7.53
C CYS A 37 6.12 -14.15 -7.20
N CYS A 38 6.02 -13.43 -6.09
CA CYS A 38 4.84 -12.62 -5.77
C CYS A 38 4.56 -11.53 -6.81
N ALA A 39 5.59 -11.07 -7.54
CA ALA A 39 5.41 -10.11 -8.62
C ALA A 39 4.56 -10.67 -9.77
N VAL A 40 4.61 -11.97 -10.03
CA VAL A 40 3.81 -12.63 -11.07
C VAL A 40 2.32 -12.58 -10.70
N GLU A 41 1.99 -12.91 -9.45
CA GLU A 41 0.62 -12.81 -8.95
C GLU A 41 0.12 -11.36 -8.90
N MET A 42 1.01 -10.41 -8.62
CA MET A 42 0.68 -9.00 -8.69
C MET A 42 0.37 -8.55 -10.13
N MET A 43 1.12 -9.05 -11.13
CA MET A 43 0.83 -8.81 -12.54
C MET A 43 -0.50 -9.46 -12.96
N GLU A 44 -0.78 -10.67 -12.48
CA GLU A 44 -2.06 -11.36 -12.73
C GLU A 44 -3.24 -10.58 -12.16
N ALA A 45 -3.10 -9.98 -10.98
CA ALA A 45 -4.14 -9.12 -10.39
C ALA A 45 -4.46 -7.89 -11.28
N GLY A 46 -3.47 -7.36 -12.00
CA GLY A 46 -3.64 -6.27 -12.97
C GLY A 46 -4.11 -6.73 -14.34
N SER A 47 -4.19 -8.05 -14.60
CA SER A 47 -4.60 -8.59 -15.88
C SER A 47 -6.11 -8.51 -16.09
N SER A 48 -6.56 -8.84 -17.31
CA SER A 48 -7.97 -8.78 -17.71
C SER A 48 -8.90 -9.64 -16.86
N ARG A 49 -8.39 -10.68 -16.19
CA ARG A 49 -9.19 -11.56 -15.36
C ARG A 49 -9.71 -10.88 -14.10
N TYR A 50 -8.85 -10.09 -13.44
CA TYR A 50 -9.18 -9.42 -12.17
C TYR A 50 -9.45 -7.94 -12.35
N ASP A 51 -8.81 -7.32 -13.34
CA ASP A 51 -9.05 -5.96 -13.79
C ASP A 51 -9.06 -4.93 -12.64
N LEU A 52 -7.89 -4.70 -12.05
CA LEU A 52 -7.75 -3.72 -10.97
C LEU A 52 -8.13 -2.29 -11.40
N ASP A 53 -8.07 -1.98 -12.69
CA ASP A 53 -8.41 -0.66 -13.23
C ASP A 53 -9.86 -0.27 -12.91
N ARG A 54 -10.79 -1.22 -12.88
CA ARG A 54 -12.20 -0.97 -12.49
C ARG A 54 -12.36 -0.48 -11.04
N PHE A 55 -11.37 -0.72 -10.19
CA PHE A 55 -11.34 -0.22 -8.82
C PHE A 55 -10.57 1.11 -8.70
N GLY A 56 -10.16 1.71 -9.82
CA GLY A 56 -9.35 2.92 -9.85
C GLY A 56 -7.88 2.69 -9.49
N ILE A 57 -7.39 1.44 -9.63
CA ILE A 57 -6.05 1.02 -9.25
C ILE A 57 -5.22 0.85 -10.51
N VAL A 58 -4.34 1.81 -10.78
CA VAL A 58 -3.49 1.83 -11.98
C VAL A 58 -2.03 1.72 -11.57
N PHE A 59 -1.34 0.70 -12.04
CA PHE A 59 0.09 0.51 -11.78
C PHE A 59 0.94 1.63 -12.38
N ARG A 60 1.86 2.15 -11.59
CA ARG A 60 2.79 3.19 -11.99
C ARG A 60 4.25 2.75 -11.82
N PRO A 61 5.13 3.07 -12.79
CA PRO A 61 6.52 2.64 -12.73
C PRO A 61 7.39 3.55 -11.85
N THR A 62 6.93 4.75 -11.53
CA THR A 62 7.72 5.73 -10.77
C THR A 62 7.12 6.00 -9.39
N PRO A 63 7.96 6.07 -8.32
CA PRO A 63 7.47 6.36 -6.98
C PRO A 63 6.85 7.75 -6.85
N ARG A 64 7.27 8.71 -7.65
CA ARG A 64 6.75 10.09 -7.59
C ARG A 64 5.30 10.24 -8.07
N GLN A 65 4.78 9.25 -8.79
CA GLN A 65 3.40 9.22 -9.29
C GLN A 65 2.55 8.17 -8.56
N SER A 66 3.04 7.60 -7.47
CA SER A 66 2.39 6.48 -6.77
C SER A 66 2.06 6.84 -5.35
N ASP A 67 0.90 6.39 -4.89
CA ASP A 67 0.39 6.59 -3.53
C ASP A 67 0.55 5.34 -2.66
N LEU A 68 0.69 4.19 -3.30
CA LEU A 68 0.81 2.88 -2.68
C LEU A 68 2.09 2.19 -3.16
N MET A 69 2.81 1.54 -2.27
CA MET A 69 3.90 0.62 -2.62
C MET A 69 3.48 -0.80 -2.32
N ILE A 70 3.60 -1.69 -3.30
CA ILE A 70 3.41 -3.14 -3.10
C ILE A 70 4.78 -3.80 -3.13
N VAL A 71 5.24 -4.28 -1.97
CA VAL A 71 6.49 -5.03 -1.85
C VAL A 71 6.17 -6.50 -2.10
N ALA A 72 6.47 -6.98 -3.30
CA ALA A 72 6.09 -8.31 -3.78
C ALA A 72 7.30 -9.22 -3.94
N GLY A 73 7.71 -9.89 -2.88
CA GLY A 73 8.77 -10.89 -2.93
C GLY A 73 9.83 -10.77 -1.83
N THR A 74 10.93 -11.47 -2.01
CA THR A 74 12.02 -11.56 -1.04
C THR A 74 12.86 -10.30 -1.03
N LEU A 75 12.92 -9.62 0.10
CA LEU A 75 13.77 -8.45 0.28
C LEU A 75 15.16 -8.88 0.76
N THR A 76 16.17 -8.63 -0.04
CA THR A 76 17.58 -8.89 0.33
C THR A 76 18.21 -7.68 1.00
N ASN A 77 19.28 -7.93 1.79
CA ASN A 77 20.03 -6.86 2.44
C ASN A 77 20.60 -5.83 1.44
N LYS A 78 20.98 -6.28 0.23
CA LYS A 78 21.46 -5.38 -0.83
C LYS A 78 20.35 -4.52 -1.43
N MET A 79 19.11 -5.03 -1.46
CA MET A 79 17.95 -4.31 -2.01
C MET A 79 17.28 -3.40 -0.97
N ALA A 80 17.47 -3.65 0.31
CA ALA A 80 16.84 -2.87 1.39
C ALA A 80 17.10 -1.35 1.30
N PRO A 81 18.33 -0.87 1.02
CA PRO A 81 18.56 0.55 0.82
C PRO A 81 17.82 1.14 -0.39
N ALA A 82 17.68 0.36 -1.47
CA ALA A 82 16.93 0.77 -2.64
C ALA A 82 15.43 0.88 -2.34
N LEU A 83 14.86 -0.08 -1.61
CA LEU A 83 13.47 -0.03 -1.14
C LEU A 83 13.22 1.24 -0.32
N ARG A 84 14.08 1.53 0.64
CA ARG A 84 13.97 2.72 1.49
C ARG A 84 14.04 4.00 0.65
N LYS A 85 15.00 4.10 -0.26
CA LYS A 85 15.17 5.25 -1.15
C LYS A 85 13.94 5.49 -2.02
N VAL A 86 13.36 4.42 -2.56
CA VAL A 86 12.14 4.50 -3.39
C VAL A 86 10.94 4.93 -2.55
N TYR A 87 10.80 4.39 -1.34
CA TYR A 87 9.74 4.79 -0.41
C TYR A 87 9.83 6.29 -0.05
N ASP A 88 11.04 6.80 0.21
CA ASP A 88 11.25 8.21 0.54
C ASP A 88 10.95 9.16 -0.64
N GLN A 89 10.96 8.64 -1.88
CA GLN A 89 10.60 9.40 -3.08
C GLN A 89 9.09 9.46 -3.35
N MET A 90 8.30 8.67 -2.64
CA MET A 90 6.84 8.72 -2.79
C MET A 90 6.27 9.95 -2.09
N PRO A 91 5.30 10.65 -2.71
CA PRO A 91 4.60 11.76 -2.08
C PRO A 91 3.73 11.26 -0.92
N GLU A 92 3.48 12.13 0.03
CA GLU A 92 2.50 11.84 1.09
C GLU A 92 1.08 12.28 0.65
N PRO A 93 0.03 11.55 1.04
CA PRO A 93 0.03 10.34 1.87
C PRO A 93 0.47 9.10 1.10
N ARG A 94 1.27 8.25 1.72
CA ARG A 94 1.82 7.03 1.12
C ARG A 94 1.49 5.82 1.99
N TYR A 95 1.21 4.70 1.33
CA TYR A 95 0.82 3.44 1.96
C TYR A 95 1.70 2.31 1.48
N VAL A 96 1.84 1.27 2.29
CA VAL A 96 2.66 0.09 1.95
C VAL A 96 1.87 -1.18 2.20
N ILE A 97 1.81 -2.05 1.18
CA ILE A 97 1.34 -3.42 1.30
C ILE A 97 2.54 -4.36 1.22
N SER A 98 2.69 -5.20 2.22
CA SER A 98 3.65 -6.30 2.23
C SER A 98 2.99 -7.55 1.68
N MET A 99 3.40 -8.01 0.49
CA MET A 99 2.81 -9.14 -0.21
C MET A 99 3.68 -10.38 -0.10
N GLY A 100 3.11 -11.40 0.51
CA GLY A 100 3.70 -12.72 0.61
C GLY A 100 4.60 -12.92 1.82
N SER A 101 4.83 -14.17 2.18
CA SER A 101 5.58 -14.55 3.38
C SER A 101 7.01 -14.02 3.41
N CYS A 102 7.65 -13.89 2.24
CA CYS A 102 9.01 -13.36 2.15
C CYS A 102 9.08 -11.88 2.55
N ALA A 103 8.18 -11.05 2.04
CA ALA A 103 8.10 -9.63 2.41
C ALA A 103 7.63 -9.45 3.85
N ASN A 104 6.70 -10.31 4.33
CA ASN A 104 6.15 -10.22 5.68
C ASN A 104 7.15 -10.54 6.78
N GLY A 105 8.01 -11.55 6.58
CA GLY A 105 8.91 -12.01 7.64
C GLY A 105 10.12 -12.82 7.17
N GLY A 106 10.47 -12.73 5.89
CA GLY A 106 11.54 -13.53 5.30
C GLY A 106 11.08 -14.89 4.74
N GLY A 107 9.90 -15.38 5.14
CA GLY A 107 9.27 -16.58 4.63
C GLY A 107 10.17 -17.81 4.70
N TYR A 108 10.25 -18.54 3.58
CA TYR A 108 11.12 -19.71 3.45
C TYR A 108 12.60 -19.42 3.69
N TYR A 109 13.03 -18.16 3.41
CA TYR A 109 14.41 -17.72 3.54
C TYR A 109 14.72 -16.96 4.83
N HIS A 110 13.87 -17.12 5.86
CA HIS A 110 13.98 -16.38 7.12
C HIS A 110 15.36 -16.45 7.78
N TYR A 111 16.01 -17.62 7.73
CA TYR A 111 17.32 -17.83 8.33
C TYR A 111 18.49 -17.56 7.39
N SER A 112 18.23 -17.10 6.17
CA SER A 112 19.30 -16.75 5.24
C SER A 112 20.04 -15.48 5.72
N TYR A 113 21.37 -15.49 5.57
CA TYR A 113 22.22 -14.33 5.88
C TYR A 113 21.97 -13.13 4.96
N ALA A 114 21.42 -13.35 3.78
CA ALA A 114 21.25 -12.33 2.75
C ALA A 114 19.87 -11.67 2.75
N VAL A 115 18.90 -12.18 3.52
CA VAL A 115 17.49 -11.78 3.47
C VAL A 115 17.11 -10.97 4.70
N VAL A 116 16.37 -9.88 4.46
CA VAL A 116 15.77 -9.08 5.52
C VAL A 116 14.52 -9.80 6.05
N ARG A 117 14.44 -9.96 7.35
CA ARG A 117 13.32 -10.67 8.03
C ARG A 117 12.11 -9.75 8.20
N GLY A 118 11.48 -9.41 7.08
CA GLY A 118 10.33 -8.51 7.01
C GLY A 118 10.69 -7.13 6.47
N CYS A 119 9.89 -6.63 5.52
CA CYS A 119 10.06 -5.29 4.95
C CYS A 119 9.66 -4.18 5.95
N ASP A 120 8.91 -4.52 6.98
CA ASP A 120 8.51 -3.63 8.09
C ASP A 120 9.69 -3.08 8.90
N ARG A 121 10.84 -3.74 8.81
CA ARG A 121 12.10 -3.24 9.39
C ARG A 121 12.69 -2.06 8.64
N ILE A 122 12.28 -1.85 7.40
CA ILE A 122 12.83 -0.82 6.50
C ILE A 122 11.80 0.29 6.26
N VAL A 123 10.52 -0.08 6.02
CA VAL A 123 9.42 0.84 5.74
C VAL A 123 8.19 0.47 6.58
N PRO A 124 7.38 1.44 7.00
CA PRO A 124 6.14 1.14 7.72
C PRO A 124 5.16 0.40 6.80
N VAL A 125 4.56 -0.68 7.29
CA VAL A 125 3.61 -1.51 6.55
C VAL A 125 2.20 -1.27 7.06
N ASP A 126 1.26 -1.03 6.15
CA ASP A 126 -0.15 -0.80 6.46
C ASP A 126 -0.98 -2.08 6.45
N VAL A 127 -0.71 -2.96 5.50
CA VAL A 127 -1.44 -4.22 5.31
C VAL A 127 -0.46 -5.34 4.95
N TYR A 128 -0.67 -6.50 5.55
CA TYR A 128 0.08 -7.72 5.25
C TYR A 128 -0.81 -8.71 4.50
N VAL A 129 -0.34 -9.20 3.37
CA VAL A 129 -1.02 -10.23 2.57
C VAL A 129 -0.25 -11.54 2.72
N PRO A 130 -0.80 -12.56 3.42
CA PRO A 130 -0.12 -13.84 3.61
C PRO A 130 -0.21 -14.71 2.36
N GLY A 131 0.76 -15.60 2.18
CA GLY A 131 0.83 -16.58 1.09
C GLY A 131 2.25 -16.74 0.55
N CYS A 132 2.47 -17.78 -0.26
CA CYS A 132 3.79 -18.03 -0.87
C CYS A 132 3.65 -18.73 -2.24
N PRO A 133 3.34 -17.96 -3.30
CA PRO A 133 2.79 -16.60 -3.31
C PRO A 133 1.32 -16.56 -2.87
N PRO A 134 0.82 -15.41 -2.41
CA PRO A 134 -0.62 -15.22 -2.26
C PRO A 134 -1.28 -15.17 -3.63
N THR A 135 -2.52 -15.62 -3.72
CA THR A 135 -3.29 -15.53 -4.96
C THR A 135 -3.62 -14.08 -5.31
N ALA A 136 -3.96 -13.83 -6.58
CA ALA A 136 -4.36 -12.50 -7.03
C ALA A 136 -5.60 -11.98 -6.26
N GLU A 137 -6.54 -12.89 -5.89
CA GLU A 137 -7.70 -12.55 -5.06
C GLU A 137 -7.29 -12.12 -3.64
N ALA A 138 -6.27 -12.77 -3.06
CA ALA A 138 -5.77 -12.40 -1.75
C ALA A 138 -5.13 -11.01 -1.77
N LEU A 139 -4.41 -10.66 -2.85
CA LEU A 139 -3.89 -9.31 -3.04
C LEU A 139 -5.02 -8.30 -3.21
N LEU A 140 -6.02 -8.60 -4.04
CA LEU A 140 -7.20 -7.74 -4.21
C LEU A 140 -7.89 -7.49 -2.88
N TYR A 141 -8.09 -8.54 -2.07
CA TYR A 141 -8.66 -8.40 -0.72
C TYR A 141 -7.80 -7.49 0.17
N GLY A 142 -6.47 -7.64 0.13
CA GLY A 142 -5.54 -6.77 0.85
C GLY A 142 -5.66 -5.30 0.45
N ILE A 143 -5.84 -5.02 -0.83
CA ILE A 143 -6.07 -3.65 -1.33
C ILE A 143 -7.42 -3.11 -0.84
N LEU A 144 -8.48 -3.91 -0.85
CA LEU A 144 -9.78 -3.51 -0.32
C LEU A 144 -9.70 -3.22 1.19
N GLN A 145 -8.95 -3.99 1.95
CA GLN A 145 -8.68 -3.72 3.37
C GLN A 145 -7.93 -2.39 3.57
N LEU A 146 -6.98 -2.08 2.70
CA LEU A 146 -6.31 -0.78 2.74
C LEU A 146 -7.28 0.37 2.43
N GLN A 147 -8.14 0.22 1.43
CA GLN A 147 -9.18 1.22 1.11
C GLN A 147 -10.09 1.46 2.31
N ASP A 148 -10.51 0.41 3.02
CA ASP A 148 -11.30 0.53 4.23
C ASP A 148 -10.53 1.23 5.36
N LYS A 149 -9.24 0.95 5.52
CA LYS A 149 -8.38 1.65 6.47
C LYS A 149 -8.31 3.15 6.15
N ILE A 150 -8.13 3.52 4.88
CA ILE A 150 -8.08 4.93 4.44
C ILE A 150 -9.40 5.63 4.73
N ARG A 151 -10.55 4.99 4.44
CA ARG A 151 -11.89 5.57 4.70
C ARG A 151 -12.14 5.88 6.17
N ARG A 152 -11.56 5.07 7.08
CA ARG A 152 -11.71 5.23 8.54
C ARG A 152 -10.70 6.20 9.15
N THR A 153 -9.67 6.58 8.41
CA THR A 153 -8.59 7.44 8.93
C THR A 153 -8.95 8.91 8.75
N ASN A 154 -8.87 9.68 9.83
CA ASN A 154 -8.96 11.13 9.77
C ASN A 154 -7.64 11.69 9.24
N THR A 155 -7.61 12.15 8.00
CA THR A 155 -6.38 12.52 7.32
C THR A 155 -5.96 13.95 7.62
N ILE A 156 -6.94 14.86 7.83
CA ILE A 156 -6.67 16.28 8.14
C ILE A 156 -6.22 16.46 9.58
N ALA A 157 -6.69 15.63 10.51
CA ALA A 157 -6.33 15.70 11.92
C ALA A 157 -4.94 15.10 12.25
N ARG A 158 -4.21 14.63 11.26
CA ARG A 158 -2.86 14.02 11.41
C ARG A 158 -1.71 14.99 11.15
N SER A 159 -2.00 16.25 10.88
CA SER A 159 -0.96 17.29 10.73
C SER A 159 -0.41 17.76 12.08
#